data_6b9e9e48dde2f5843e986d7985dd18b2
#
_entry.id   6b9e9e48dde2f5843e986d7985dd18b2
#
_cell.length_a   1.000
_cell.length_b   1.000
_cell.length_c   1.000
_cell.angle_alpha   90.00
_cell.angle_beta   90.00
_cell.angle_gamma   90.00
#
_symmetry.space_group_name_H-M   'P 1'
#
loop_
_entity.id
_entity.type
_entity.pdbx_description
1 polymer ?
#
loop_
_entity_poly.entity_id
_entity_poly.type
_entity_poly.pdbx_seq_one_letter_code
_entity_poly.pdbx_strand_id
1 'polypeptide(L)'
;MLAVGRGIMADPVVLMFDELSLGLAPVLVLDLFETLRKLKKTGLTMLLVEQNVQMALAISDYGYVLSQGKVELDGPAKELMKNPHIQETYLGL
;
A
#
# COMPACT_ATOMS: atom_id res chain seq x y z
N MET A 1 -13.26 2.06 7.75
CA MET A 1 -13.53 2.43 6.33
C MET A 1 -14.23 3.76 6.15
N LEU A 2 -14.68 4.40 7.20
CA LEU A 2 -15.32 5.72 7.13
C LEU A 2 -14.39 6.78 6.54
N ALA A 3 -13.12 6.78 6.92
CA ALA A 3 -12.14 7.74 6.39
C ALA A 3 -11.93 7.58 4.88
N VAL A 4 -11.94 6.35 4.38
CA VAL A 4 -11.84 6.07 2.95
C VAL A 4 -13.08 6.59 2.22
N GLY A 5 -14.28 6.33 2.76
CA GLY A 5 -15.52 6.83 2.21
C GLY A 5 -15.58 8.35 2.13
N ARG A 6 -15.11 9.05 3.15
CA ARG A 6 -15.05 10.52 3.15
C ARG A 6 -14.10 11.04 2.08
N GLY A 7 -12.95 10.39 1.89
CA GLY A 7 -12.01 10.75 0.85
C GLY A 7 -12.63 10.64 -0.55
N ILE A 8 -13.38 9.56 -0.80
CA ILE A 8 -14.04 9.33 -2.08
C ILE A 8 -15.14 10.38 -2.33
N MET A 9 -15.92 10.70 -1.30
CA MET A 9 -16.99 11.70 -1.43
C MET A 9 -16.46 13.09 -1.71
N ALA A 10 -15.19 13.37 -1.38
CA ALA A 10 -14.54 14.62 -1.73
C ALA A 10 -14.12 14.68 -3.20
N ASP A 11 -14.29 13.61 -3.96
CA ASP A 11 -13.94 13.48 -5.38
C ASP A 11 -12.48 13.91 -5.65
N PRO A 12 -11.49 13.32 -4.97
CA PRO A 12 -10.10 13.74 -5.10
C PRO A 12 -9.48 13.21 -6.39
N VAL A 13 -8.49 13.94 -6.92
CA VAL A 13 -7.62 13.47 -8.00
C VAL A 13 -6.57 12.49 -7.42
N VAL A 14 -6.05 12.80 -6.25
CA VAL A 14 -5.10 11.96 -5.52
C VAL A 14 -5.64 11.71 -4.12
N LEU A 15 -5.64 10.45 -3.70
CA LEU A 15 -6.06 10.07 -2.37
C LEU A 15 -4.88 9.45 -1.62
N MET A 16 -4.63 9.96 -0.41
CA MET A 16 -3.51 9.52 0.42
C MET A 16 -4.01 8.69 1.60
N PHE A 17 -3.34 7.56 1.85
CA PHE A 17 -3.64 6.66 2.98
C PHE A 17 -2.37 6.46 3.80
N ASP A 18 -2.45 6.71 5.10
CA ASP A 18 -1.32 6.58 6.02
C ASP A 18 -1.59 5.49 7.05
N GLU A 19 -0.92 4.35 6.87
CA GLU A 19 -0.94 3.20 7.80
C GLU A 19 -2.36 2.77 8.17
N LEU A 20 -3.24 2.60 7.18
CA LEU A 20 -4.65 2.25 7.43
C LEU A 20 -4.84 0.90 8.10
N SER A 21 -3.90 -0.05 7.91
CA SER A 21 -4.00 -1.38 8.50
C SER A 21 -3.58 -1.44 9.97
N LEU A 22 -2.96 -0.36 10.47
CA LEU A 22 -2.45 -0.33 11.84
C LEU A 22 -3.59 -0.49 12.86
N GLY A 23 -3.46 -1.46 13.74
CA GLY A 23 -4.46 -1.73 14.78
C GLY A 23 -5.69 -2.51 14.31
N LEU A 24 -5.79 -2.87 13.03
CA LEU A 24 -6.91 -3.65 12.52
C LEU A 24 -6.69 -5.16 12.70
N ALA A 25 -7.79 -5.89 12.93
CA ALA A 25 -7.75 -7.35 12.90
C ALA A 25 -7.39 -7.85 11.48
N PRO A 26 -6.74 -9.03 11.34
CA PRO A 26 -6.30 -9.53 10.04
C PRO A 26 -7.40 -9.61 8.99
N VAL A 27 -8.61 -10.01 9.36
CA VAL A 27 -9.72 -10.10 8.41
C VAL A 27 -10.12 -8.70 7.88
N LEU A 28 -10.04 -7.68 8.74
CA LEU A 28 -10.33 -6.30 8.35
C LEU A 28 -9.23 -5.73 7.46
N VAL A 29 -7.98 -6.16 7.66
CA VAL A 29 -6.87 -5.77 6.79
C VAL A 29 -7.10 -6.29 5.38
N LEU A 30 -7.53 -7.54 5.23
CA LEU A 30 -7.84 -8.11 3.91
C LEU A 30 -8.97 -7.34 3.22
N ASP A 31 -10.04 -7.01 3.94
CA ASP A 31 -11.14 -6.22 3.41
C ASP A 31 -10.69 -4.83 2.97
N LEU A 32 -9.83 -4.20 3.78
CA LEU A 32 -9.29 -2.89 3.46
C LEU A 32 -8.52 -2.91 2.15
N PHE A 33 -7.58 -3.84 1.98
CA PHE A 33 -6.78 -3.92 0.77
C PHE A 33 -7.60 -4.32 -0.45
N GLU A 34 -8.62 -5.14 -0.30
CA GLU A 34 -9.55 -5.44 -1.39
C GLU A 34 -10.32 -4.19 -1.83
N THR A 35 -10.75 -3.37 -0.88
CA THR A 35 -11.40 -2.09 -1.18
C THR A 35 -10.46 -1.16 -1.94
N LEU A 36 -9.19 -1.06 -1.49
CA LEU A 36 -8.19 -0.23 -2.17
C LEU A 36 -7.92 -0.71 -3.60
N ARG A 37 -7.90 -2.02 -3.80
CA ARG A 37 -7.75 -2.60 -5.13
C ARG A 37 -8.89 -2.20 -6.05
N LYS A 38 -10.11 -2.22 -5.57
CA LYS A 38 -11.30 -1.81 -6.34
C LYS A 38 -11.26 -0.33 -6.68
N LEU A 39 -10.84 0.50 -5.73
CA LEU A 39 -10.67 1.94 -5.96
C LEU A 39 -9.62 2.24 -7.03
N LYS A 40 -8.52 1.49 -7.03
CA LYS A 40 -7.46 1.64 -8.03
C LYS A 40 -8.01 1.42 -9.44
N LYS A 41 -8.92 0.46 -9.61
CA LYS A 41 -9.51 0.15 -10.91
C LYS A 41 -10.40 1.27 -11.45
N THR A 42 -10.81 2.21 -10.61
CA THR A 42 -11.62 3.37 -11.06
C THR A 42 -10.77 4.48 -11.67
N GLY A 43 -9.45 4.32 -11.73
CA GLY A 43 -8.53 5.32 -12.26
C GLY A 43 -8.06 6.34 -11.22
N LEU A 44 -8.43 6.14 -9.95
CA LEU A 44 -8.01 7.01 -8.86
C LEU A 44 -6.51 6.83 -8.58
N THR A 45 -5.77 7.94 -8.51
CA THR A 45 -4.37 7.92 -8.10
C THR A 45 -4.30 7.87 -6.58
N MET A 46 -3.53 6.89 -6.06
CA MET A 46 -3.42 6.67 -4.63
C MET A 46 -1.97 6.64 -4.18
N LEU A 47 -1.69 7.27 -3.04
CA LEU A 47 -0.42 7.14 -2.33
C LEU A 47 -0.70 6.39 -1.02
N LEU A 48 -0.08 5.23 -0.87
CA LEU A 48 -0.27 4.36 0.29
C LEU A 48 1.01 4.29 1.11
N VAL A 49 0.94 4.67 2.37
CA VAL A 49 2.03 4.48 3.34
C VAL A 49 1.64 3.31 4.24
N GLU A 50 2.43 2.25 4.22
CA GLU A 50 2.07 1.01 4.90
C GLU A 50 3.30 0.24 5.36
N GLN A 51 3.23 -0.38 6.52
CA GLN A 51 4.27 -1.26 7.04
C GLN A 51 4.13 -2.69 6.52
N ASN A 52 2.93 -3.10 6.13
CA ASN A 52 2.71 -4.41 5.53
C ASN A 52 3.16 -4.39 4.07
N VAL A 53 4.44 -4.66 3.86
CA VAL A 53 5.10 -4.53 2.55
C VAL A 53 4.48 -5.46 1.52
N GLN A 54 4.21 -6.71 1.90
CA GLN A 54 3.65 -7.70 0.99
C GLN A 54 2.32 -7.25 0.41
N MET A 55 1.40 -6.82 1.27
CA MET A 55 0.06 -6.39 0.82
C MET A 55 0.11 -5.08 0.05
N ALA A 56 0.95 -4.14 0.50
CA ALA A 56 1.10 -2.85 -0.20
C ALA A 56 1.65 -3.04 -1.61
N LEU A 57 2.67 -3.86 -1.79
CA LEU A 57 3.25 -4.14 -3.11
C LEU A 57 2.29 -4.92 -4.00
N ALA A 58 1.44 -5.79 -3.42
CA ALA A 58 0.49 -6.58 -4.19
C ALA A 58 -0.54 -5.73 -4.94
N ILE A 59 -0.86 -4.54 -4.43
CA ILE A 59 -1.84 -3.64 -5.04
C ILE A 59 -1.23 -2.40 -5.67
N SER A 60 0.09 -2.21 -5.54
CA SER A 60 0.79 -1.02 -6.03
C SER A 60 1.38 -1.24 -7.41
N ASP A 61 1.55 -0.16 -8.16
CA ASP A 61 2.29 -0.17 -9.42
C ASP A 61 3.77 0.12 -9.19
N TYR A 62 4.07 1.01 -8.25
CA TYR A 62 5.43 1.46 -7.94
C TYR A 62 5.57 1.60 -6.43
N GLY A 63 6.76 1.31 -5.92
CA GLY A 63 7.02 1.39 -4.48
C GLY A 63 8.32 2.10 -4.15
N TYR A 64 8.31 2.74 -2.99
CA TYR A 64 9.49 3.32 -2.36
C TYR A 64 9.65 2.68 -0.99
N VAL A 65 10.79 2.05 -0.75
CA VAL A 65 11.08 1.43 0.53
C VAL A 65 11.92 2.40 1.35
N LEU A 66 11.37 2.85 2.47
CA LEU A 66 12.03 3.80 3.35
C LEU A 66 12.65 3.08 4.54
N SER A 67 13.88 3.45 4.88
CA SER A 67 14.57 2.96 6.06
C SER A 67 15.36 4.10 6.68
N GLN A 68 15.18 4.32 7.98
CA GLN A 68 15.89 5.37 8.72
C GLN A 68 15.78 6.76 8.07
N GLY A 69 14.56 7.08 7.59
CA GLY A 69 14.28 8.39 7.00
C GLY A 69 14.80 8.58 5.59
N LYS A 70 15.29 7.53 4.94
CA LYS A 70 15.84 7.60 3.57
C LYS A 70 15.20 6.56 2.68
N VAL A 71 15.14 6.86 1.37
CA VAL A 71 14.75 5.87 0.38
C VAL A 71 15.88 4.86 0.22
N GLU A 72 15.64 3.64 0.66
CA GLU A 72 16.60 2.55 0.55
C GLU A 72 16.57 1.94 -0.86
N LEU A 73 15.36 1.80 -1.41
CA LEU A 73 15.15 1.13 -2.67
C LEU A 73 13.82 1.62 -3.26
N ASP A 74 13.73 1.73 -4.57
CA ASP A 74 12.49 2.04 -5.26
C ASP A 74 12.43 1.33 -6.61
N GLY A 75 11.21 1.18 -7.13
CA GLY A 75 11.01 0.55 -8.42
C GLY A 75 9.59 0.05 -8.63
N PRO A 76 9.33 -0.57 -9.81
CA PRO A 76 8.05 -1.23 -10.04
C PRO A 76 7.78 -2.27 -8.95
N ALA A 77 6.53 -2.33 -8.49
CA ALA A 77 6.17 -3.22 -7.38
C ALA A 77 6.50 -4.68 -7.66
N LYS A 78 6.28 -5.13 -8.90
CA LYS A 78 6.60 -6.51 -9.30
C LYS A 78 8.09 -6.83 -9.15
N GLU A 79 8.96 -5.88 -9.49
CA GLU A 79 10.40 -6.04 -9.34
C GLU A 79 10.82 -6.02 -7.87
N LEU A 80 10.21 -5.15 -7.07
CA LEU A 80 10.49 -5.10 -5.63
C LEU A 80 10.12 -6.41 -4.95
N MET A 81 9.01 -7.03 -5.33
CA MET A 81 8.61 -8.32 -4.77
C MET A 81 9.57 -9.45 -5.09
N LYS A 82 10.32 -9.34 -6.19
CA LYS A 82 11.33 -10.32 -6.60
C LYS A 82 12.72 -10.01 -6.05
N ASN A 83 12.92 -8.85 -5.46
CA ASN A 83 14.22 -8.42 -4.94
C ASN A 83 14.59 -9.29 -3.72
N PRO A 84 15.78 -9.94 -3.71
CA PRO A 84 16.18 -10.81 -2.60
C PRO A 84 16.25 -10.08 -1.25
N HIS A 85 16.71 -8.83 -1.22
CA HIS A 85 16.76 -8.03 -0.01
C HIS A 85 15.36 -7.77 0.55
N ILE A 86 14.41 -7.44 -0.30
CA ILE A 86 13.01 -7.22 0.10
C ILE A 86 12.41 -8.53 0.62
N GLN A 87 12.62 -9.63 -0.09
CA GLN A 87 12.11 -10.94 0.34
C GLN A 87 12.66 -11.34 1.70
N GLU A 88 13.94 -11.18 1.92
CA GLU A 88 14.60 -11.54 3.17
C GLU A 88 14.20 -10.62 4.31
N THR A 89 14.19 -9.31 4.08
CA THR A 89 14.00 -8.31 5.14
C THR A 89 12.54 -8.10 5.49
N TYR A 90 11.65 -8.08 4.49
CA TYR A 90 10.25 -7.64 4.68
C TYR A 90 9.20 -8.72 4.41
N LEU A 91 9.50 -9.71 3.59
CA LEU A 91 8.52 -10.75 3.21
C LEU A 91 8.72 -12.06 3.96
N GLY A 92 9.80 -12.20 4.72
CA GLY A 92 10.07 -13.40 5.50
C GLY A 92 10.43 -14.64 4.68
N LEU A 93 10.92 -14.43 3.48
CA LEU A 93 11.25 -15.54 2.56
C LEU A 93 12.72 -15.92 2.59
#